data_c69a2e85d84e29e22bba049991c9e732
#
_entry.id   c69a2e85d84e29e22bba049991c9e732
#
_cell.length_a   1.000
_cell.length_b   1.000
_cell.length_c   1.000
_cell.angle_alpha   90.00
_cell.angle_beta   90.00
_cell.angle_gamma   90.00
#
_symmetry.space_group_name_H-M   'P 1'
#
loop_
_entity.id
_entity.type
_entity.pdbx_description
1 polymer ?
#
loop_
_entity_poly.entity_id
_entity_poly.type
_entity_poly.pdbx_seq_one_letter_code
_entity_poly.pdbx_strand_id
1 'polypeptide(L)'
;MSNVIYVINDLPKDADFANPGYKDAAWVPHCLSSLENYAKKIKVDFKVISMNDFPGYQDIHQYNFTHYQKSTFVKVLFLHEFMKTDYDKFALLDLDMVVSKTAPNIFDFHKDDDFMMQYGFNEAVVKKNEIFLKEYLKAIPEDEDVYWFNEKTQRNIPKYNLNLGCYIMSRQVVSEMVSVLPNQYTIVDFLKENNLIDNPVLEVLGERKDFIDQDLYGYAYAKTNVTRFHKPLQWVWNANYQACFQKGEANKDFYLCHLCGEDGKQFLLDNLNNPEVMDKIDV
;
A
#
# COMPACT_ATOMS: atom_id res chain seq x y z
N MET A 1 18.58 15.06 -4.96
CA MET A 1 17.59 13.98 -5.19
C MET A 1 16.24 14.62 -5.34
N SER A 2 15.53 14.30 -6.40
CA SER A 2 14.16 14.75 -6.61
C SER A 2 13.19 13.73 -6.03
N ASN A 3 12.39 14.16 -5.05
CA ASN A 3 11.45 13.30 -4.35
C ASN A 3 10.01 13.68 -4.69
N VAL A 4 9.10 12.73 -4.59
CA VAL A 4 7.68 12.94 -4.87
C VAL A 4 6.82 12.09 -3.95
N ILE A 5 5.66 12.61 -3.55
CA ILE A 5 4.60 11.85 -2.90
C ILE A 5 3.54 11.52 -3.94
N TYR A 6 3.19 10.24 -4.03
CA TYR A 6 2.08 9.76 -4.84
C TYR A 6 0.94 9.26 -3.98
N VAL A 7 -0.26 9.51 -4.45
CA VAL A 7 -1.50 8.92 -3.95
C VAL A 7 -2.24 8.31 -5.15
N ILE A 8 -2.66 7.08 -5.04
CA ILE A 8 -3.52 6.46 -6.04
C ILE A 8 -4.97 6.71 -5.62
N ASN A 9 -5.68 7.49 -6.43
CA ASN A 9 -7.12 7.65 -6.28
C ASN A 9 -7.82 6.49 -6.99
N ASP A 10 -8.28 5.53 -6.20
CA ASP A 10 -8.96 4.32 -6.65
C ASP A 10 -10.49 4.48 -6.72
N LEU A 11 -11.01 5.67 -6.48
CA LEU A 11 -12.44 5.93 -6.63
C LEU A 11 -12.83 5.92 -8.10
N PRO A 12 -13.94 5.25 -8.48
CA PRO A 12 -14.45 5.30 -9.84
C PRO A 12 -14.79 6.74 -10.25
N LYS A 13 -14.47 7.12 -11.50
CA LYS A 13 -14.80 8.46 -12.04
C LYS A 13 -16.30 8.78 -11.95
N ASP A 14 -17.12 7.76 -12.21
CA ASP A 14 -18.59 7.83 -12.11
C ASP A 14 -18.99 7.02 -10.88
N ALA A 15 -18.48 7.43 -9.71
CA ALA A 15 -18.72 6.70 -8.50
C ALA A 15 -20.23 6.46 -8.32
N ASP A 16 -20.68 5.30 -8.82
CA ASP A 16 -21.94 4.73 -8.40
C ASP A 16 -21.77 4.41 -6.91
N PHE A 17 -22.01 5.45 -6.09
CA PHE A 17 -21.99 5.39 -4.64
C PHE A 17 -23.05 4.41 -4.09
N ALA A 18 -23.72 3.66 -4.96
CA ALA A 18 -24.56 2.55 -4.59
C ALA A 18 -23.79 1.35 -4.01
N ASN A 19 -22.49 1.28 -4.25
CA ASN A 19 -21.65 0.30 -3.56
C ASN A 19 -21.48 0.72 -2.09
N PRO A 20 -21.88 -0.10 -1.10
CA PRO A 20 -21.81 0.26 0.31
C PRO A 20 -20.45 0.76 0.79
N GLY A 21 -19.35 0.27 0.22
CA GLY A 21 -17.98 0.69 0.55
C GLY A 21 -17.58 2.08 0.03
N TYR A 22 -18.42 2.73 -0.80
CA TYR A 22 -18.14 4.05 -1.38
C TYR A 22 -19.29 5.04 -1.19
N LYS A 23 -20.29 4.68 -0.38
CA LYS A 23 -21.52 5.49 -0.18
C LYS A 23 -21.27 6.89 0.31
N ASP A 24 -20.11 7.14 0.87
CA ASP A 24 -19.79 8.48 1.38
C ASP A 24 -18.29 8.79 1.23
N ALA A 25 -17.89 9.18 0.02
CA ALA A 25 -16.52 9.64 -0.24
C ALA A 25 -16.24 11.03 0.37
N ALA A 26 -17.08 11.52 1.28
CA ALA A 26 -16.94 12.81 1.94
C ALA A 26 -15.62 12.94 2.72
N TRP A 27 -15.02 11.84 3.13
CA TRP A 27 -13.70 11.80 3.79
C TRP A 27 -12.53 12.11 2.84
N VAL A 28 -12.68 11.85 1.54
CA VAL A 28 -11.60 11.96 0.53
C VAL A 28 -10.99 13.36 0.44
N PRO A 29 -11.79 14.46 0.34
CA PRO A 29 -11.21 15.80 0.30
C PRO A 29 -10.34 16.12 1.53
N HIS A 30 -10.71 15.62 2.69
CA HIS A 30 -9.96 15.84 3.95
C HIS A 30 -8.63 15.10 3.92
N CYS A 31 -8.61 13.83 3.51
CA CYS A 31 -7.39 13.07 3.37
C CYS A 31 -6.46 13.67 2.31
N LEU A 32 -6.98 13.98 1.12
CA LEU A 32 -6.18 14.63 0.06
C LEU A 32 -5.62 15.98 0.49
N SER A 33 -6.43 16.82 1.17
CA SER A 33 -5.95 18.10 1.71
C SER A 33 -4.81 17.89 2.69
N SER A 34 -4.95 16.94 3.61
CA SER A 34 -3.93 16.60 4.60
C SER A 34 -2.61 16.19 3.94
N LEU A 35 -2.67 15.30 2.95
CA LEU A 35 -1.49 14.81 2.23
C LEU A 35 -0.84 15.89 1.37
N GLU A 36 -1.65 16.73 0.69
CA GLU A 36 -1.16 17.85 -0.12
C GLU A 36 -0.50 18.93 0.75
N ASN A 37 -1.10 19.29 1.89
CA ASN A 37 -0.53 20.24 2.84
C ASN A 37 0.81 19.75 3.38
N TYR A 38 0.89 18.45 3.69
CA TYR A 38 2.14 17.84 4.10
C TYR A 38 3.22 17.93 3.02
N ALA A 39 2.90 17.58 1.77
CA ALA A 39 3.85 17.67 0.66
C ALA A 39 4.34 19.11 0.46
N LYS A 40 3.43 20.11 0.53
CA LYS A 40 3.79 21.54 0.49
C LYS A 40 4.71 21.92 1.64
N LYS A 41 4.40 21.48 2.86
CA LYS A 41 5.21 21.75 4.07
C LYS A 41 6.64 21.23 3.92
N ILE A 42 6.82 20.03 3.39
CA ILE A 42 8.14 19.41 3.19
C ILE A 42 8.78 19.75 1.84
N LYS A 43 8.11 20.55 1.02
CA LYS A 43 8.58 21.05 -0.29
C LYS A 43 8.94 19.97 -1.29
N VAL A 44 8.06 18.99 -1.45
CA VAL A 44 8.16 17.94 -2.47
C VAL A 44 6.95 17.98 -3.39
N ASP A 45 7.10 17.41 -4.57
CA ASP A 45 5.98 17.27 -5.50
C ASP A 45 4.92 16.33 -4.94
N PHE A 46 3.65 16.67 -5.18
CA PHE A 46 2.50 15.86 -4.82
C PHE A 46 1.71 15.50 -6.07
N LYS A 47 1.46 14.22 -6.26
CA LYS A 47 0.73 13.72 -7.43
C LYS A 47 -0.37 12.75 -7.02
N VAL A 48 -1.58 13.08 -7.39
CA VAL A 48 -2.73 12.17 -7.31
C VAL A 48 -2.90 11.53 -8.68
N ILE A 49 -2.86 10.21 -8.72
CA ILE A 49 -3.00 9.44 -9.95
C ILE A 49 -4.36 8.74 -9.92
N SER A 50 -5.19 8.98 -10.92
CA SER A 50 -6.44 8.25 -11.07
C SER A 50 -6.16 6.83 -11.57
N MET A 51 -6.75 5.86 -10.91
CA MET A 51 -6.70 4.46 -11.33
C MET A 51 -7.14 4.28 -12.79
N ASN A 52 -8.13 5.06 -13.23
CA ASN A 52 -8.65 4.99 -14.61
C ASN A 52 -7.67 5.49 -15.67
N ASP A 53 -6.64 6.24 -15.28
CA ASP A 53 -5.66 6.81 -16.21
C ASP A 53 -4.45 5.87 -16.42
N PHE A 54 -4.40 4.73 -15.71
CA PHE A 54 -3.34 3.75 -15.89
C PHE A 54 -3.49 2.96 -17.19
N PRO A 55 -2.45 2.91 -18.01
CA PRO A 55 -2.42 1.99 -19.14
C PRO A 55 -2.60 0.53 -18.67
N GLY A 56 -3.40 -0.25 -19.37
CA GLY A 56 -3.69 -1.64 -19.02
C GLY A 56 -4.76 -1.84 -17.94
N TYR A 57 -5.20 -0.78 -17.24
CA TYR A 57 -6.29 -0.90 -16.29
C TYR A 57 -7.59 -1.38 -16.99
N GLN A 58 -7.86 -0.90 -18.20
CA GLN A 58 -9.03 -1.30 -18.98
C GLN A 58 -8.98 -2.79 -19.38
N ASP A 59 -7.78 -3.32 -19.61
CA ASP A 59 -7.62 -4.75 -19.97
C ASP A 59 -7.94 -5.66 -18.79
N ILE A 60 -7.74 -5.20 -17.58
CA ILE A 60 -8.10 -5.91 -16.34
C ILE A 60 -9.63 -5.90 -16.13
N HIS A 61 -10.33 -4.88 -16.64
CA HIS A 61 -11.79 -4.77 -16.49
C HIS A 61 -12.60 -5.89 -17.14
N GLN A 62 -12.09 -6.54 -18.16
CA GLN A 62 -12.78 -7.65 -18.83
C GLN A 62 -12.85 -8.91 -17.95
N TYR A 63 -12.11 -8.98 -16.86
CA TYR A 63 -12.13 -10.07 -15.90
C TYR A 63 -12.97 -9.72 -14.69
N ASN A 64 -13.56 -10.74 -14.07
CA ASN A 64 -14.44 -10.58 -12.91
C ASN A 64 -13.67 -10.30 -11.61
N PHE A 65 -12.87 -9.24 -11.63
CA PHE A 65 -12.22 -8.73 -10.43
C PHE A 65 -13.11 -7.70 -9.72
N THR A 66 -13.12 -7.72 -8.41
CA THR A 66 -13.73 -6.66 -7.63
C THR A 66 -13.01 -5.32 -7.89
N HIS A 67 -13.69 -4.21 -7.62
CA HIS A 67 -13.06 -2.90 -7.73
C HIS A 67 -11.79 -2.80 -6.89
N TYR A 68 -11.82 -3.35 -5.68
CA TYR A 68 -10.68 -3.40 -4.79
C TYR A 68 -9.50 -4.19 -5.39
N GLN A 69 -9.74 -5.37 -5.96
CA GLN A 69 -8.70 -6.14 -6.65
C GLN A 69 -8.09 -5.38 -7.82
N LYS A 70 -8.91 -4.64 -8.56
CA LYS A 70 -8.44 -3.78 -9.66
C LYS A 70 -7.55 -2.66 -9.14
N SER A 71 -7.88 -2.04 -8.00
CA SER A 71 -7.05 -1.00 -7.39
C SER A 71 -5.69 -1.53 -6.95
N THR A 72 -5.62 -2.77 -6.48
CA THR A 72 -4.36 -3.39 -6.08
C THR A 72 -3.41 -3.61 -7.27
N PHE A 73 -3.92 -3.98 -8.44
CA PHE A 73 -3.09 -4.10 -9.65
C PHE A 73 -2.46 -2.77 -10.06
N VAL A 74 -3.15 -1.66 -9.85
CA VAL A 74 -2.63 -0.33 -10.19
C VAL A 74 -1.37 -0.02 -9.40
N LYS A 75 -1.25 -0.46 -8.15
CA LYS A 75 -0.01 -0.28 -7.36
C LYS A 75 1.19 -1.01 -8.00
N VAL A 76 0.96 -2.16 -8.63
CA VAL A 76 2.00 -2.89 -9.35
C VAL A 76 2.38 -2.16 -10.65
N LEU A 77 1.38 -1.76 -11.43
CA LEU A 77 1.59 -1.03 -12.70
C LEU A 77 2.24 0.34 -12.47
N PHE A 78 1.94 0.98 -11.34
CA PHE A 78 2.54 2.26 -10.94
C PHE A 78 4.07 2.21 -10.91
N LEU A 79 4.68 1.11 -10.48
CA LEU A 79 6.13 1.00 -10.47
C LEU A 79 6.75 1.17 -11.87
N HIS A 80 6.10 0.63 -12.91
CA HIS A 80 6.53 0.82 -14.30
C HIS A 80 6.34 2.27 -14.76
N GLU A 81 5.27 2.94 -14.35
CA GLU A 81 5.05 4.35 -14.68
C GLU A 81 6.03 5.27 -13.95
N PHE A 82 6.36 4.95 -12.70
CA PHE A 82 7.40 5.69 -11.96
C PHE A 82 8.74 5.66 -12.68
N MET A 83 9.13 4.54 -13.30
CA MET A 83 10.38 4.44 -14.05
C MET A 83 10.46 5.38 -15.26
N LYS A 84 9.33 5.89 -15.76
CA LYS A 84 9.25 6.87 -16.87
C LYS A 84 9.41 8.32 -16.41
N THR A 85 9.45 8.57 -15.10
CA THR A 85 9.61 9.91 -14.50
C THR A 85 11.09 10.22 -14.25
N ASP A 86 11.41 11.44 -13.83
CA ASP A 86 12.78 11.86 -13.47
C ASP A 86 13.01 11.91 -11.96
N TYR A 87 12.08 11.39 -11.16
CA TYR A 87 12.26 11.36 -9.71
C TYR A 87 13.20 10.25 -9.27
N ASP A 88 14.01 10.54 -8.26
CA ASP A 88 14.97 9.59 -7.67
C ASP A 88 14.30 8.66 -6.67
N LYS A 89 13.33 9.19 -5.91
CA LYS A 89 12.65 8.47 -4.82
C LYS A 89 11.19 8.92 -4.71
N PHE A 90 10.32 8.00 -4.35
CA PHE A 90 8.93 8.33 -4.04
C PHE A 90 8.49 7.77 -2.69
N ALA A 91 7.46 8.39 -2.12
CA ALA A 91 6.59 7.78 -1.12
C ALA A 91 5.21 7.55 -1.75
N LEU A 92 4.68 6.35 -1.68
CA LEU A 92 3.29 6.07 -2.04
C LEU A 92 2.49 5.92 -0.76
N LEU A 93 1.40 6.69 -0.68
CA LEU A 93 0.52 6.75 0.47
C LEU A 93 -0.90 6.36 0.02
N ASP A 94 -1.58 5.57 0.83
CA ASP A 94 -2.99 5.26 0.57
C ASP A 94 -3.85 6.53 0.68
N LEU A 95 -4.93 6.55 -0.10
CA LEU A 95 -5.84 7.70 -0.16
C LEU A 95 -6.50 8.01 1.18
N ASP A 96 -6.71 6.99 2.02
CA ASP A 96 -7.35 7.09 3.32
C ASP A 96 -6.35 7.34 4.48
N MET A 97 -5.36 8.18 4.22
CA MET A 97 -4.40 8.63 5.23
C MET A 97 -4.57 10.09 5.60
N VAL A 98 -4.29 10.41 6.86
CA VAL A 98 -4.14 11.79 7.35
C VAL A 98 -2.79 11.98 8.03
N VAL A 99 -2.25 13.18 7.95
CA VAL A 99 -0.91 13.53 8.43
C VAL A 99 -0.99 14.24 9.77
N SER A 100 -0.11 13.91 10.70
CA SER A 100 0.06 14.66 11.94
C SER A 100 0.71 16.02 11.68
N LYS A 101 0.25 17.05 12.38
CA LYS A 101 0.88 18.39 12.36
C LYS A 101 2.38 18.36 12.73
N THR A 102 2.79 17.36 13.50
CA THR A 102 4.19 17.19 13.95
C THR A 102 5.02 16.31 13.03
N ALA A 103 4.42 15.75 11.95
CA ALA A 103 5.14 14.86 11.04
C ALA A 103 6.38 15.55 10.45
N PRO A 104 7.58 14.93 10.58
CA PRO A 104 8.79 15.44 9.95
C PRO A 104 8.76 15.15 8.45
N ASN A 105 9.74 15.65 7.71
CA ASN A 105 9.91 15.27 6.31
C ASN A 105 10.30 13.79 6.21
N ILE A 106 9.45 12.98 5.62
CA ILE A 106 9.64 11.53 5.49
C ILE A 106 10.93 11.19 4.69
N PHE A 107 11.27 12.00 3.70
CA PHE A 107 12.47 11.78 2.88
C PHE A 107 13.77 12.17 3.61
N ASP A 108 13.73 13.22 4.45
CA ASP A 108 14.89 13.59 5.27
C ASP A 108 15.09 12.58 6.40
N PHE A 109 14.00 12.09 6.98
CA PHE A 109 14.03 11.06 8.02
C PHE A 109 14.61 9.75 7.49
N HIS A 110 14.33 9.42 6.23
CA HIS A 110 14.77 8.21 5.55
C HIS A 110 15.72 8.50 4.36
N LYS A 111 16.56 9.54 4.47
CA LYS A 111 17.43 9.99 3.37
C LYS A 111 18.38 8.91 2.85
N ASP A 112 18.89 8.08 3.76
CA ASP A 112 19.87 7.03 3.46
C ASP A 112 19.20 5.65 3.24
N ASP A 113 17.87 5.61 3.21
CA ASP A 113 17.09 4.38 3.07
C ASP A 113 16.48 4.30 1.68
N ASP A 114 16.76 3.23 0.94
CA ASP A 114 16.28 3.03 -0.42
C ASP A 114 14.94 2.34 -0.49
N PHE A 115 14.60 1.54 0.51
CA PHE A 115 13.36 0.77 0.56
C PHE A 115 12.84 0.70 2.00
N MET A 116 11.73 1.37 2.26
CA MET A 116 11.06 1.39 3.56
C MET A 116 9.61 0.93 3.39
N MET A 117 9.23 -0.12 4.10
CA MET A 117 7.88 -0.69 4.11
C MET A 117 7.64 -1.46 5.39
N GLN A 118 6.40 -1.47 5.88
CA GLN A 118 6.04 -2.30 7.04
C GLN A 118 5.80 -3.75 6.63
N TYR A 119 6.02 -4.68 7.56
CA TYR A 119 5.52 -6.04 7.41
C TYR A 119 4.05 -6.11 7.81
N GLY A 120 3.27 -6.87 7.07
CA GLY A 120 1.89 -7.20 7.42
C GLY A 120 1.85 -8.42 8.36
N PHE A 121 1.20 -8.29 9.51
CA PHE A 121 1.18 -9.34 10.55
C PHE A 121 -0.14 -10.10 10.63
N ASN A 122 -1.06 -9.91 9.70
CA ASN A 122 -2.30 -10.69 9.67
C ASN A 122 -2.00 -12.12 9.23
N GLU A 123 -2.14 -13.08 10.13
CA GLU A 123 -1.79 -14.50 9.89
C GLU A 123 -2.52 -15.11 8.70
N ALA A 124 -3.80 -14.77 8.48
CA ALA A 124 -4.56 -15.26 7.34
C ALA A 124 -3.99 -14.73 6.01
N VAL A 125 -3.56 -13.46 5.99
CA VAL A 125 -2.92 -12.84 4.82
C VAL A 125 -1.55 -13.45 4.59
N VAL A 126 -0.74 -13.64 5.63
CA VAL A 126 0.59 -14.27 5.54
C VAL A 126 0.49 -15.69 4.98
N LYS A 127 -0.47 -16.49 5.49
CA LYS A 127 -0.69 -17.85 5.00
C LYS A 127 -1.14 -17.88 3.54
N LYS A 128 -2.03 -16.97 3.14
CA LYS A 128 -2.43 -16.82 1.75
C LYS A 128 -1.23 -16.45 0.88
N ASN A 129 -0.45 -15.46 1.29
CA ASN A 129 0.76 -15.03 0.58
C ASN A 129 1.77 -16.18 0.44
N GLU A 130 1.95 -17.00 1.49
CA GLU A 130 2.78 -18.21 1.44
C GLU A 130 2.32 -19.17 0.33
N ILE A 131 1.03 -19.49 0.27
CA ILE A 131 0.45 -20.37 -0.76
C ILE A 131 0.70 -19.77 -2.15
N PHE A 132 0.46 -18.47 -2.33
CA PHE A 132 0.72 -17.79 -3.60
C PHE A 132 2.17 -17.94 -4.05
N LEU A 133 3.11 -17.66 -3.15
CA LEU A 133 4.54 -17.69 -3.47
C LEU A 133 5.07 -19.09 -3.71
N LYS A 134 4.59 -20.10 -3.00
CA LYS A 134 5.05 -21.48 -3.13
C LYS A 134 4.36 -22.22 -4.26
N GLU A 135 3.04 -22.25 -4.28
CA GLU A 135 2.26 -23.14 -5.15
C GLU A 135 1.98 -22.52 -6.51
N TYR A 136 1.61 -21.23 -6.55
CA TYR A 136 1.20 -20.57 -7.80
C TYR A 136 2.40 -19.90 -8.50
N LEU A 137 3.05 -18.98 -7.83
CA LEU A 137 4.13 -18.20 -8.43
C LEU A 137 5.47 -18.92 -8.42
N LYS A 138 5.62 -20.00 -7.65
CA LYS A 138 6.87 -20.77 -7.48
C LYS A 138 8.08 -19.86 -7.27
N ALA A 139 7.86 -18.83 -6.45
CA ALA A 139 8.83 -17.79 -6.16
C ALA A 139 9.85 -18.21 -5.11
N ILE A 140 9.43 -19.07 -4.18
CA ILE A 140 10.25 -19.60 -3.08
C ILE A 140 10.11 -21.12 -3.01
N PRO A 141 11.12 -21.84 -2.48
CA PRO A 141 11.03 -23.30 -2.26
C PRO A 141 9.86 -23.68 -1.35
N GLU A 142 9.34 -24.90 -1.52
CA GLU A 142 8.23 -25.41 -0.69
C GLU A 142 8.59 -25.50 0.79
N ASP A 143 9.87 -25.82 1.10
CA ASP A 143 10.42 -25.94 2.44
C ASP A 143 10.94 -24.61 3.02
N GLU A 144 10.86 -23.51 2.25
CA GLU A 144 11.26 -22.19 2.73
C GLU A 144 10.34 -21.73 3.87
N ASP A 145 10.97 -21.37 5.01
CA ASP A 145 10.22 -20.72 6.10
C ASP A 145 9.85 -19.29 5.72
N VAL A 146 8.57 -18.98 5.72
CA VAL A 146 8.04 -17.63 5.42
C VAL A 146 8.14 -16.67 6.60
N TYR A 147 8.64 -17.12 7.72
CA TYR A 147 8.93 -16.30 8.87
C TYR A 147 10.42 -16.28 9.18
N TRP A 148 10.87 -15.21 9.81
CA TRP A 148 12.12 -15.16 10.53
C TRP A 148 11.89 -14.72 11.96
N PHE A 149 12.61 -15.29 12.89
CA PHE A 149 12.49 -14.95 14.30
C PHE A 149 13.35 -13.73 14.60
N ASN A 150 12.72 -12.69 15.14
CA ASN A 150 13.41 -11.49 15.57
C ASN A 150 13.71 -11.60 17.07
N GLU A 151 14.95 -11.85 17.42
CA GLU A 151 15.39 -12.02 18.81
C GLU A 151 15.15 -10.76 19.67
N LYS A 152 15.26 -9.57 19.08
CA LYS A 152 15.08 -8.31 19.79
C LYS A 152 13.62 -8.10 20.21
N THR A 153 12.68 -8.46 19.37
CA THR A 153 11.23 -8.30 19.63
C THR A 153 10.58 -9.57 20.15
N GLN A 154 11.29 -10.71 20.14
CA GLN A 154 10.78 -12.05 20.50
C GLN A 154 9.54 -12.44 19.67
N ARG A 155 9.53 -12.08 18.37
CA ARG A 155 8.38 -12.32 17.48
C ARG A 155 8.82 -12.92 16.15
N ASN A 156 7.93 -13.72 15.57
CA ASN A 156 8.02 -14.14 14.19
C ASN A 156 7.61 -12.99 13.28
N ILE A 157 8.44 -12.65 12.31
CA ILE A 157 8.21 -11.59 11.34
C ILE A 157 8.02 -12.23 9.97
N PRO A 158 6.93 -11.96 9.26
CA PRO A 158 6.70 -12.45 7.91
C PRO A 158 7.77 -11.90 6.95
N LYS A 159 8.42 -12.78 6.18
CA LYS A 159 9.48 -12.35 5.24
C LYS A 159 8.92 -11.62 4.03
N TYR A 160 7.79 -12.06 3.52
CA TYR A 160 7.28 -11.69 2.19
C TYR A 160 5.95 -10.95 2.20
N ASN A 161 5.29 -10.86 3.36
CA ASN A 161 4.04 -10.14 3.49
C ASN A 161 4.30 -8.67 3.86
N LEU A 162 4.20 -7.80 2.86
CA LEU A 162 4.51 -6.38 2.94
C LEU A 162 3.22 -5.56 3.01
N ASN A 163 3.15 -4.59 3.93
CA ASN A 163 2.00 -3.68 4.04
C ASN A 163 2.18 -2.48 3.13
N LEU A 164 1.29 -2.32 2.16
CA LEU A 164 1.36 -1.33 1.08
C LEU A 164 0.59 -0.04 1.35
N GLY A 165 0.17 0.22 2.60
CA GLY A 165 -0.52 1.47 2.95
C GLY A 165 0.40 2.70 2.90
N CYS A 166 1.65 2.53 3.31
CA CYS A 166 2.68 3.56 3.20
C CYS A 166 4.03 2.91 2.93
N TYR A 167 4.71 3.36 1.88
CA TYR A 167 6.06 2.89 1.59
C TYR A 167 6.90 3.90 0.81
N ILE A 168 8.21 3.77 0.93
CA ILE A 168 9.20 4.58 0.24
C ILE A 168 10.09 3.67 -0.59
N MET A 169 10.33 4.04 -1.84
CA MET A 169 11.26 3.33 -2.72
C MET A 169 12.12 4.30 -3.53
N SER A 170 13.41 3.98 -3.64
CA SER A 170 14.31 4.61 -4.60
C SER A 170 14.10 4.02 -6.01
N ARG A 171 14.51 4.78 -7.03
CA ARG A 171 14.49 4.32 -8.43
C ARG A 171 15.27 3.02 -8.61
N GLN A 172 16.36 2.83 -7.87
CA GLN A 172 17.14 1.59 -7.94
C GLN A 172 16.32 0.38 -7.50
N VAL A 173 15.62 0.48 -6.39
CA VAL A 173 14.74 -0.60 -5.88
C VAL A 173 13.64 -0.90 -6.87
N VAL A 174 12.97 0.15 -7.39
CA VAL A 174 11.91 -0.02 -8.38
C VAL A 174 12.44 -0.70 -9.64
N SER A 175 13.61 -0.31 -10.12
CA SER A 175 14.23 -0.92 -11.31
C SER A 175 14.44 -2.42 -11.16
N GLU A 176 14.83 -2.88 -9.95
CA GLU A 176 14.96 -4.31 -9.68
C GLU A 176 13.59 -4.99 -9.62
N MET A 177 12.60 -4.39 -8.96
CA MET A 177 11.28 -4.99 -8.85
C MET A 177 10.57 -5.11 -10.20
N VAL A 178 10.60 -4.09 -11.04
CA VAL A 178 9.94 -4.13 -12.36
C VAL A 178 10.61 -5.08 -13.34
N SER A 179 11.83 -5.54 -13.07
CA SER A 179 12.48 -6.57 -13.89
C SER A 179 11.78 -7.93 -13.85
N VAL A 180 10.99 -8.18 -12.81
CA VAL A 180 10.27 -9.44 -12.59
C VAL A 180 8.75 -9.27 -12.52
N LEU A 181 8.27 -8.05 -12.25
CA LEU A 181 6.84 -7.75 -12.19
C LEU A 181 6.24 -7.57 -13.59
N PRO A 182 5.01 -8.04 -13.81
CA PRO A 182 4.32 -7.82 -15.08
C PRO A 182 4.01 -6.33 -15.28
N ASN A 183 4.10 -5.87 -16.51
CA ASN A 183 3.67 -4.54 -16.93
C ASN A 183 2.27 -4.55 -17.54
N GLN A 184 1.78 -3.41 -18.00
CA GLN A 184 0.45 -3.24 -18.59
C GLN A 184 0.16 -4.17 -19.79
N TYR A 185 1.18 -4.63 -20.49
CA TYR A 185 1.02 -5.50 -21.67
C TYR A 185 1.09 -6.99 -21.31
N THR A 186 1.70 -7.32 -20.19
CA THR A 186 1.99 -8.70 -19.80
C THR A 186 1.21 -9.14 -18.56
N ILE A 187 0.54 -8.23 -17.85
CA ILE A 187 -0.12 -8.54 -16.58
C ILE A 187 -1.21 -9.60 -16.73
N VAL A 188 -1.99 -9.53 -17.80
CA VAL A 188 -3.08 -10.49 -18.06
C VAL A 188 -2.52 -11.87 -18.33
N ASP A 189 -1.48 -11.97 -19.18
CA ASP A 189 -0.84 -13.24 -19.50
C ASP A 189 -0.14 -13.81 -18.27
N PHE A 190 0.55 -12.98 -17.49
CA PHE A 190 1.14 -13.37 -16.22
C PHE A 190 0.11 -13.97 -15.25
N LEU A 191 -1.06 -13.33 -15.12
CA LEU A 191 -2.14 -13.83 -14.26
C LEU A 191 -2.70 -15.18 -14.75
N LYS A 192 -2.85 -15.35 -16.08
CA LYS A 192 -3.30 -16.61 -16.68
C LYS A 192 -2.28 -17.72 -16.51
N GLU A 193 -1.02 -17.47 -16.84
CA GLU A 193 0.08 -18.45 -16.76
C GLU A 193 0.28 -18.97 -15.33
N ASN A 194 -0.01 -18.13 -14.34
CA ASN A 194 0.07 -18.49 -12.93
C ASN A 194 -1.27 -18.94 -12.33
N ASN A 195 -2.31 -19.17 -13.16
CA ASN A 195 -3.65 -19.56 -12.72
C ASN A 195 -4.26 -18.61 -11.67
N LEU A 196 -4.05 -17.31 -11.82
CA LEU A 196 -4.58 -16.29 -10.92
C LEU A 196 -5.87 -15.65 -11.43
N ILE A 197 -6.31 -16.03 -12.65
CA ILE A 197 -7.60 -15.63 -13.22
C ILE A 197 -8.52 -16.85 -13.21
N ASP A 198 -9.77 -16.63 -12.81
CA ASP A 198 -10.86 -17.61 -12.84
C ASP A 198 -10.54 -18.93 -12.10
N ASN A 199 -9.64 -18.90 -11.12
CA ASN A 199 -9.26 -20.08 -10.38
C ASN A 199 -10.20 -20.29 -9.17
N PRO A 200 -11.03 -21.36 -9.16
CA PRO A 200 -11.94 -21.63 -8.06
C PRO A 200 -11.21 -21.94 -6.74
N VAL A 201 -9.94 -22.33 -6.77
CA VAL A 201 -9.13 -22.55 -5.56
C VAL A 201 -8.85 -21.23 -4.86
N LEU A 202 -8.75 -20.12 -5.59
CA LEU A 202 -8.64 -18.79 -4.98
C LEU A 202 -9.92 -18.39 -4.24
N GLU A 203 -11.06 -19.00 -4.60
CA GLU A 203 -12.32 -18.84 -3.86
C GLU A 203 -12.30 -19.61 -2.53
N VAL A 204 -11.63 -20.75 -2.50
CA VAL A 204 -11.53 -21.63 -1.32
C VAL A 204 -10.54 -21.09 -0.27
N LEU A 205 -9.53 -20.29 -0.67
CA LEU A 205 -8.60 -19.67 0.25
C LEU A 205 -9.23 -18.57 1.13
N GLY A 206 -10.57 -18.47 1.08
CA GLY A 206 -11.39 -17.72 2.01
C GLY A 206 -11.54 -16.24 1.66
N GLU A 207 -12.34 -15.57 2.43
CA GLU A 207 -12.97 -14.26 2.30
C GLU A 207 -12.08 -13.07 1.92
N ARG A 208 -10.78 -13.25 1.64
CA ARG A 208 -9.83 -12.20 1.32
C ARG A 208 -9.05 -12.46 0.03
N LYS A 209 -9.77 -12.36 -1.09
CA LYS A 209 -9.18 -12.22 -2.44
C LYS A 209 -8.44 -10.87 -2.63
N ASP A 210 -8.24 -10.11 -1.57
CA ASP A 210 -8.19 -8.65 -1.64
C ASP A 210 -6.79 -8.04 -1.68
N PHE A 211 -5.71 -8.83 -1.54
CA PHE A 211 -4.36 -8.26 -1.41
C PHE A 211 -3.38 -8.74 -2.48
N ILE A 212 -3.81 -8.78 -3.74
CA ILE A 212 -2.99 -9.24 -4.86
C ILE A 212 -1.70 -8.39 -5.03
N ASP A 213 -1.77 -7.09 -4.73
CA ASP A 213 -0.60 -6.22 -4.72
C ASP A 213 0.47 -6.70 -3.72
N GLN A 214 0.07 -7.06 -2.50
CA GLN A 214 0.99 -7.58 -1.49
C GLN A 214 1.63 -8.90 -1.95
N ASP A 215 0.87 -9.76 -2.62
CA ASP A 215 1.36 -11.03 -3.16
C ASP A 215 2.38 -10.78 -4.28
N LEU A 216 2.12 -9.84 -5.19
CA LEU A 216 3.04 -9.51 -6.28
C LEU A 216 4.28 -8.75 -5.78
N TYR A 217 4.15 -7.89 -4.79
CA TYR A 217 5.31 -7.28 -4.14
C TYR A 217 6.15 -8.32 -3.39
N GLY A 218 5.50 -9.27 -2.69
CA GLY A 218 6.17 -10.41 -2.07
C GLY A 218 6.90 -11.28 -3.10
N TYR A 219 6.29 -11.49 -4.27
CA TYR A 219 6.92 -12.17 -5.41
C TYR A 219 8.19 -11.45 -5.88
N ALA A 220 8.11 -10.14 -6.14
CA ALA A 220 9.26 -9.37 -6.56
C ALA A 220 10.35 -9.36 -5.46
N TYR A 221 9.94 -9.26 -4.20
CA TYR A 221 10.84 -9.32 -3.06
C TYR A 221 11.58 -10.65 -2.96
N ALA A 222 10.93 -11.78 -3.28
CA ALA A 222 11.54 -13.10 -3.31
C ALA A 222 12.44 -13.33 -4.53
N LYS A 223 12.08 -12.78 -5.70
CA LYS A 223 12.77 -13.02 -6.98
C LYS A 223 13.93 -12.07 -7.24
N THR A 224 14.05 -11.00 -6.48
CA THR A 224 15.11 -10.00 -6.66
C THR A 224 15.97 -9.87 -5.41
N ASN A 225 16.99 -9.02 -5.48
CA ASN A 225 17.87 -8.73 -4.36
C ASN A 225 17.44 -7.50 -3.55
N VAL A 226 16.21 -7.01 -3.69
CA VAL A 226 15.74 -5.79 -3.01
C VAL A 226 15.68 -5.95 -1.49
N THR A 227 15.70 -7.18 -0.98
CA THR A 227 15.78 -7.48 0.46
C THR A 227 16.96 -6.79 1.14
N ARG A 228 18.08 -6.59 0.43
CA ARG A 228 19.27 -5.91 0.97
C ARG A 228 19.06 -4.42 1.24
N PHE A 229 18.06 -3.82 0.60
CA PHE A 229 17.72 -2.41 0.76
C PHE A 229 16.59 -2.19 1.77
N HIS A 230 15.83 -3.26 2.07
CA HIS A 230 14.63 -3.15 2.88
C HIS A 230 14.96 -2.88 4.34
N LYS A 231 14.36 -1.80 4.86
CA LYS A 231 14.30 -1.51 6.28
C LYS A 231 12.83 -1.38 6.71
N PRO A 232 12.44 -1.99 7.82
CA PRO A 232 11.06 -1.86 8.31
C PRO A 232 10.71 -0.40 8.59
N LEU A 233 9.66 0.08 7.96
CA LEU A 233 9.11 1.39 8.26
C LEU A 233 8.57 1.40 9.70
N GLN A 234 8.90 2.43 10.45
CA GLN A 234 8.41 2.56 11.82
C GLN A 234 6.88 2.70 11.83
N TRP A 235 6.23 2.12 12.83
CA TRP A 235 4.76 2.10 12.92
C TRP A 235 4.12 3.49 12.87
N VAL A 236 4.79 4.51 13.36
CA VAL A 236 4.34 5.91 13.36
C VAL A 236 4.06 6.48 11.97
N TRP A 237 4.64 5.88 10.92
CA TRP A 237 4.44 6.25 9.53
C TRP A 237 3.29 5.52 8.82
N ASN A 238 2.63 4.59 9.50
CA ASN A 238 1.44 3.88 9.00
C ASN A 238 0.66 3.35 10.20
N ALA A 239 0.31 4.25 11.11
CA ALA A 239 -0.38 3.92 12.33
C ALA A 239 -1.88 3.77 12.07
N ASN A 240 -2.49 2.71 12.58
CA ASN A 240 -3.94 2.53 12.50
C ASN A 240 -4.64 3.61 13.35
N TYR A 241 -5.78 4.12 12.88
CA TYR A 241 -6.55 5.18 13.56
C TYR A 241 -6.94 4.82 15.00
N GLN A 242 -7.21 3.55 15.27
CA GLN A 242 -7.52 3.08 16.61
C GLN A 242 -6.35 3.32 17.58
N ALA A 243 -5.12 3.06 17.13
CA ALA A 243 -3.93 3.33 17.92
C ALA A 243 -3.64 4.84 18.08
N CYS A 244 -4.11 5.68 17.16
CA CYS A 244 -3.89 7.13 17.18
C CYS A 244 -4.88 7.88 18.08
N PHE A 245 -6.14 7.42 18.16
CA PHE A 245 -7.24 8.21 18.70
C PHE A 245 -8.13 7.52 19.72
N GLN A 246 -8.15 6.18 19.83
CA GLN A 246 -9.00 5.49 20.81
C GLN A 246 -8.42 5.57 22.22
N LYS A 247 -9.32 5.65 23.23
CA LYS A 247 -8.95 5.74 24.65
C LYS A 247 -8.30 4.44 25.16
N GLY A 248 -7.22 4.57 25.90
CA GLY A 248 -6.50 3.46 26.53
C GLY A 248 -5.01 3.52 26.22
N GLU A 249 -4.50 2.60 25.43
CA GLU A 249 -3.10 2.60 24.95
C GLU A 249 -2.86 3.55 23.79
N ALA A 250 -3.91 4.05 23.20
CA ALA A 250 -3.95 4.93 22.06
C ALA A 250 -3.78 6.37 22.55
N ASN A 251 -2.92 7.03 22.23
CA ASN A 251 -2.53 8.43 22.27
C ASN A 251 -1.04 8.52 21.99
N LYS A 252 -0.57 7.55 21.18
CA LYS A 252 0.83 7.50 20.78
C LYS A 252 1.04 8.56 19.70
N ASP A 253 2.18 9.20 19.73
CA ASP A 253 2.59 10.07 18.64
C ASP A 253 2.62 9.27 17.33
N PHE A 254 2.02 9.81 16.30
CA PHE A 254 2.02 9.26 14.95
C PHE A 254 2.44 10.35 13.95
N TYR A 255 2.92 9.95 12.79
CA TYR A 255 3.21 10.85 11.67
C TYR A 255 2.18 10.73 10.57
N LEU A 256 1.82 9.50 10.21
CA LEU A 256 0.73 9.20 9.28
C LEU A 256 -0.25 8.25 9.96
N CYS A 257 -1.53 8.59 9.89
CA CYS A 257 -2.61 7.76 10.42
C CYS A 257 -3.42 7.19 9.26
N HIS A 258 -3.52 5.87 9.20
CA HIS A 258 -4.27 5.12 8.21
C HIS A 258 -5.68 4.85 8.72
N LEU A 259 -6.68 5.40 8.04
CA LEU A 259 -8.10 5.27 8.35
C LEU A 259 -8.67 3.98 7.75
N CYS A 260 -8.04 2.85 8.07
CA CYS A 260 -8.40 1.56 7.49
C CYS A 260 -9.87 1.22 7.70
N GLY A 261 -10.52 0.79 6.61
CA GLY A 261 -11.91 0.35 6.62
C GLY A 261 -12.91 1.49 6.77
N GLU A 262 -14.20 1.14 6.78
CA GLU A 262 -15.29 2.11 6.88
C GLU A 262 -15.31 2.82 8.24
N ASP A 263 -15.01 2.10 9.32
CA ASP A 263 -15.00 2.67 10.67
C ASP A 263 -13.97 3.79 10.82
N GLY A 264 -12.80 3.67 10.18
CA GLY A 264 -11.76 4.70 10.22
C GLY A 264 -12.17 5.95 9.46
N LYS A 265 -12.80 5.80 8.31
CA LYS A 265 -13.32 6.89 7.48
C LYS A 265 -14.47 7.60 8.18
N GLN A 266 -15.40 6.84 8.74
CA GLN A 266 -16.51 7.38 9.53
C GLN A 266 -15.99 8.10 10.78
N PHE A 267 -14.96 7.55 11.46
CA PHE A 267 -14.32 8.24 12.58
C PHE A 267 -13.81 9.63 12.21
N LEU A 268 -13.16 9.80 11.05
CA LEU A 268 -12.73 11.12 10.59
C LEU A 268 -13.92 12.07 10.43
N LEU A 269 -14.96 11.63 9.73
CA LEU A 269 -16.15 12.46 9.45
C LEU A 269 -16.86 12.89 10.75
N ASP A 270 -17.00 11.99 11.71
CA ASP A 270 -17.65 12.26 13.00
C ASP A 270 -16.84 13.24 13.86
N ASN A 271 -15.54 13.37 13.60
CA ASN A 271 -14.62 14.17 14.41
C ASN A 271 -14.07 15.43 13.70
N LEU A 272 -14.59 15.82 12.55
CA LEU A 272 -14.16 17.04 11.84
C LEU A 272 -14.29 18.34 12.67
N ASN A 273 -15.19 18.35 13.64
CA ASN A 273 -15.38 19.47 14.57
C ASN A 273 -14.83 19.19 15.99
N ASN A 274 -14.13 18.09 16.19
CA ASN A 274 -13.57 17.73 17.48
C ASN A 274 -12.12 18.26 17.61
N PRO A 275 -11.87 19.28 18.45
CA PRO A 275 -10.52 19.86 18.58
C PRO A 275 -9.49 18.83 19.07
N GLU A 276 -9.86 17.85 19.91
CA GLU A 276 -8.91 16.82 20.40
C GLU A 276 -8.34 15.96 19.25
N VAL A 277 -9.07 15.84 18.14
CA VAL A 277 -8.65 15.11 16.93
C VAL A 277 -8.00 16.09 15.95
N MET A 278 -8.70 17.21 15.63
CA MET A 278 -8.28 18.15 14.59
C MET A 278 -7.01 18.94 14.97
N ASP A 279 -6.70 19.08 16.28
CA ASP A 279 -5.45 19.66 16.71
C ASP A 279 -4.23 18.78 16.45
N LYS A 280 -4.43 17.49 16.22
CA LYS A 280 -3.34 16.54 15.95
C LYS A 280 -3.04 16.36 14.47
N ILE A 281 -4.02 16.55 13.59
CA ILE A 281 -3.91 16.29 12.15
C ILE A 281 -3.92 17.57 11.33
N ASP A 282 -3.24 17.53 10.21
CA ASP A 282 -3.14 18.63 9.24
C ASP A 282 -4.15 18.37 8.10
N VAL A 283 -5.35 18.95 8.20
CA VAL A 283 -6.47 18.73 7.25
C VAL A 283 -6.89 20.02 6.57
#